data_1814eca78d3dd938284b5e0e9fc15abc
#
_entry.id   1814eca78d3dd938284b5e0e9fc15abc
#
_cell.length_a   1.000
_cell.length_b   1.000
_cell.length_c   1.000
_cell.angle_alpha   90.00
_cell.angle_beta   90.00
_cell.angle_gamma   90.00
#
_symmetry.space_group_name_H-M   'P 1'
#
loop_
_entity.id
_entity.type
_entity.pdbx_description
1 polymer ?
#
loop_
_entity_poly.entity_id
_entity_poly.type
_entity_poly.pdbx_seq_one_letter_code
_entity_poly.pdbx_strand_id
1 'polypeptide(L)'
;NAAIVQIPLFDMLRYHVIGRGASWTGEYGDPRIDEQRAWIEPYSPYQKLLEGKDYPAPFFWASTADDRTHPAHARKGAARVKELGQEYYYFEDMTGGHSGGVDNEQRAKIQALQMVYLLQRLAD
;
A
#
# COMPACT_ATOMS: atom_id res chain seq x y z
N ASN A 1 -1.27 13.52 12.95
CA ASN A 1 -1.96 12.49 12.15
C ASN A 1 -0.97 11.44 11.65
N ALA A 2 -1.39 10.17 11.56
CA ALA A 2 -0.59 9.04 11.11
C ALA A 2 -1.38 8.15 10.14
N ALA A 3 -0.68 7.50 9.20
CA ALA A 3 -1.27 6.55 8.27
C ALA A 3 -0.30 5.37 8.05
N ILE A 4 -0.70 4.16 8.41
CA ILE A 4 0.03 2.93 8.09
C ILE A 4 -0.67 2.26 6.91
N VAL A 5 0.08 2.05 5.83
CA VAL A 5 -0.38 1.44 4.58
C VAL A 5 0.29 0.08 4.43
N GLN A 6 -0.39 -0.92 4.92
CA GLN A 6 0.13 -2.28 5.08
C GLN A 6 -0.31 -3.19 3.94
N ILE A 7 0.64 -3.84 3.25
CA ILE A 7 0.37 -4.80 2.15
C ILE A 7 -0.85 -4.40 1.28
N PRO A 8 -0.85 -3.18 0.74
CA PRO A 8 -2.06 -2.58 0.18
C PRO A 8 -2.43 -3.09 -1.21
N LEU A 9 -3.73 -3.05 -1.53
CA LEU A 9 -4.20 -2.86 -2.91
C LEU A 9 -4.34 -1.35 -3.13
N PHE A 10 -3.35 -0.72 -3.71
CA PHE A 10 -3.24 0.74 -3.75
C PHE A 10 -3.67 1.35 -5.09
N ASP A 11 -3.33 0.71 -6.20
CA ASP A 11 -3.74 1.13 -7.54
C ASP A 11 -4.84 0.20 -8.07
N MET A 12 -6.08 0.54 -7.75
CA MET A 12 -7.23 -0.30 -8.09
C MET A 12 -7.63 -0.24 -9.56
N LEU A 13 -7.19 0.79 -10.30
CA LEU A 13 -7.44 0.83 -11.75
C LEU A 13 -6.48 -0.09 -12.53
N ARG A 14 -5.40 -0.57 -11.89
CA ARG A 14 -4.41 -1.46 -12.52
C ARG A 14 -4.20 -2.76 -11.75
N TYR A 15 -4.95 -2.99 -10.65
CA TYR A 15 -4.73 -4.16 -9.80
C TYR A 15 -4.82 -5.47 -10.57
N HIS A 16 -5.70 -5.55 -11.57
CA HIS A 16 -5.94 -6.75 -12.39
C HIS A 16 -4.72 -7.20 -13.22
N VAL A 17 -3.73 -6.32 -13.43
CA VAL A 17 -2.46 -6.62 -14.13
C VAL A 17 -1.26 -6.68 -13.19
N ILE A 18 -1.47 -6.55 -11.88
CA ILE A 18 -0.41 -6.56 -10.86
C ILE A 18 -0.54 -7.85 -10.04
N GLY A 19 0.49 -8.71 -10.11
CA GLY A 19 0.50 -9.97 -9.36
C GLY A 19 -0.71 -10.86 -9.68
N ARG A 20 -1.39 -11.32 -8.65
CA ARG A 20 -2.60 -12.18 -8.76
C ARG A 20 -3.92 -11.39 -8.86
N GLY A 21 -3.86 -10.07 -9.04
CA GLY A 21 -5.03 -9.20 -9.02
C GLY A 21 -6.15 -9.60 -9.98
N ALA A 22 -5.83 -10.18 -11.14
CA ALA A 22 -6.85 -10.66 -12.07
C ALA A 22 -7.86 -11.65 -11.46
N SER A 23 -7.47 -12.40 -10.42
CA SER A 23 -8.35 -13.35 -9.73
C SER A 23 -9.47 -12.68 -8.92
N TRP A 24 -9.36 -11.36 -8.66
CA TRP A 24 -10.32 -10.62 -7.83
C TRP A 24 -11.27 -9.73 -8.62
N THR A 25 -11.27 -9.84 -9.95
CA THR A 25 -12.19 -9.04 -10.79
C THR A 25 -13.66 -9.37 -10.53
N GLY A 26 -13.96 -10.57 -10.06
CA GLY A 26 -15.31 -10.95 -9.60
C GLY A 26 -15.74 -10.30 -8.28
N GLU A 27 -14.76 -9.86 -7.46
CA GLU A 27 -15.00 -9.24 -6.15
C GLU A 27 -15.03 -7.71 -6.23
N TYR A 28 -14.03 -7.12 -6.89
CA TYR A 28 -13.85 -5.66 -6.94
C TYR A 28 -14.39 -5.02 -8.23
N GLY A 29 -14.71 -5.82 -9.23
CA GLY A 29 -15.03 -5.35 -10.58
C GLY A 29 -13.82 -5.30 -11.50
N ASP A 30 -14.05 -5.31 -12.80
CA ASP A 30 -13.04 -5.29 -13.85
C ASP A 30 -12.79 -3.87 -14.35
N PRO A 31 -11.61 -3.26 -14.09
CA PRO A 31 -11.32 -1.89 -14.54
C PRO A 31 -11.28 -1.71 -16.06
N ARG A 32 -11.35 -2.80 -16.85
CA ARG A 32 -11.43 -2.78 -18.31
C ARG A 32 -12.86 -2.52 -18.81
N ILE A 33 -13.85 -2.69 -17.92
CA ILE A 33 -15.27 -2.43 -18.20
C ILE A 33 -15.57 -1.02 -17.67
N ASP A 34 -15.96 -0.10 -18.56
CA ASP A 34 -16.13 1.32 -18.24
C ASP A 34 -17.07 1.56 -17.04
N GLU A 35 -18.19 0.85 -16.99
CA GLU A 35 -19.14 0.94 -15.88
C GLU A 35 -18.50 0.53 -14.54
N GLN A 36 -17.75 -0.58 -14.52
CA GLN A 36 -17.11 -1.09 -13.31
C GLN A 36 -15.90 -0.22 -12.93
N ARG A 37 -15.16 0.29 -13.91
CA ARG A 37 -14.11 1.28 -13.70
C ARG A 37 -14.64 2.52 -12.97
N ALA A 38 -15.82 3.02 -13.37
CA ALA A 38 -16.46 4.15 -12.74
C ALA A 38 -16.79 3.92 -11.25
N TRP A 39 -17.02 2.66 -10.84
CA TRP A 39 -17.21 2.31 -9.42
C TRP A 39 -15.88 2.25 -8.65
N ILE A 40 -14.82 1.82 -9.30
CA ILE A 40 -13.51 1.57 -8.67
C ILE A 40 -12.73 2.89 -8.48
N GLU A 41 -12.74 3.77 -9.47
CA GLU A 41 -11.94 5.00 -9.49
C GLU A 41 -12.17 5.92 -8.27
N PRO A 42 -13.41 6.12 -7.77
CA PRO A 42 -13.66 6.96 -6.60
C PRO A 42 -12.96 6.53 -5.33
N TYR A 43 -12.66 5.24 -5.15
CA TYR A 43 -12.00 4.73 -3.94
C TYR A 43 -10.57 4.23 -4.17
N SER A 44 -10.03 4.30 -5.39
CA SER A 44 -8.66 3.87 -5.68
C SER A 44 -7.64 4.82 -5.06
N PRO A 45 -6.84 4.40 -4.04
CA PRO A 45 -5.98 5.31 -3.31
C PRO A 45 -4.94 6.00 -4.19
N TYR A 46 -4.35 5.29 -5.14
CA TYR A 46 -3.33 5.83 -6.03
C TYR A 46 -3.81 7.04 -6.82
N GLN A 47 -5.05 6.99 -7.35
CA GLN A 47 -5.65 8.07 -8.12
C GLN A 47 -6.14 9.23 -7.24
N LYS A 48 -6.22 9.02 -5.92
CA LYS A 48 -6.62 10.05 -4.94
C LYS A 48 -5.44 10.81 -4.34
N LEU A 49 -4.21 10.41 -4.65
CA LEU A 49 -3.02 11.20 -4.31
C LEU A 49 -2.89 12.37 -5.30
N LEU A 50 -3.36 13.54 -4.90
CA LEU A 50 -3.47 14.74 -5.72
C LEU A 50 -2.42 15.78 -5.35
N GLU A 51 -1.98 16.56 -6.34
CA GLU A 51 -1.12 17.72 -6.12
C GLU A 51 -1.83 18.78 -5.26
N GLY A 52 -1.04 19.52 -4.47
CA GLY A 52 -1.54 20.61 -3.64
C GLY A 52 -2.37 20.18 -2.44
N LYS A 53 -2.41 18.87 -2.13
CA LYS A 53 -3.01 18.36 -0.89
C LYS A 53 -1.93 17.85 0.05
N ASP A 54 -2.05 18.21 1.31
CA ASP A 54 -1.18 17.69 2.37
C ASP A 54 -1.74 16.37 2.89
N TYR A 55 -0.86 15.38 2.97
CA TYR A 55 -1.15 14.07 3.54
C TYR A 55 -0.27 13.86 4.78
N PRO A 56 -0.76 13.15 5.81
CA PRO A 56 0.15 12.68 6.85
C PRO A 56 1.21 11.80 6.19
N ALA A 57 2.49 11.98 6.55
CA ALA A 57 3.57 11.17 5.98
C ALA A 57 3.28 9.67 6.17
N PRO A 58 2.87 8.92 5.14
CA PRO A 58 2.43 7.55 5.32
C PRO A 58 3.61 6.60 5.54
N PHE A 59 3.39 5.58 6.35
CA PHE A 59 4.30 4.44 6.46
C PHE A 59 3.80 3.28 5.61
N PHE A 60 4.40 3.11 4.44
CA PHE A 60 4.15 1.95 3.59
C PHE A 60 5.01 0.78 4.06
N TRP A 61 4.39 -0.41 4.17
CA TRP A 61 5.18 -1.61 4.21
C TRP A 61 4.58 -2.73 3.36
N ALA A 62 5.45 -3.55 2.79
CA ALA A 62 5.10 -4.68 1.95
C ALA A 62 6.12 -5.80 2.14
N SER A 63 5.85 -6.94 1.56
CA SER A 63 6.77 -8.08 1.52
C SER A 63 7.14 -8.40 0.08
N THR A 64 8.43 -8.59 -0.18
CA THR A 64 8.94 -8.89 -1.55
C THR A 64 8.32 -10.18 -2.12
N ALA A 65 8.14 -11.18 -1.29
CA ALA A 65 7.58 -12.48 -1.68
C ALA A 65 6.05 -12.56 -1.52
N ASP A 66 5.37 -11.42 -1.38
CA ASP A 66 3.91 -11.40 -1.37
C ASP A 66 3.36 -11.68 -2.77
N ASP A 67 2.81 -12.89 -2.93
CA ASP A 67 2.21 -13.35 -4.18
C ASP A 67 0.71 -12.99 -4.30
N ARG A 68 0.09 -12.49 -3.25
CA ARG A 68 -1.32 -12.07 -3.20
C ARG A 68 -1.46 -10.58 -3.53
N THR A 69 -1.02 -9.71 -2.61
CA THR A 69 -0.97 -8.26 -2.83
C THR A 69 0.45 -7.86 -3.19
N HIS A 70 0.76 -7.93 -4.46
CA HIS A 70 2.12 -7.72 -4.97
C HIS A 70 2.72 -6.40 -4.47
N PRO A 71 4.01 -6.36 -4.01
CA PRO A 71 4.65 -5.18 -3.45
C PRO A 71 4.69 -3.96 -4.38
N ALA A 72 4.45 -4.15 -5.67
CA ALA A 72 4.32 -3.05 -6.62
C ALA A 72 3.25 -2.01 -6.21
N HIS A 73 2.20 -2.41 -5.51
CA HIS A 73 1.19 -1.49 -5.01
C HIS A 73 1.76 -0.51 -3.98
N ALA A 74 2.51 -1.02 -2.98
CA ALA A 74 3.16 -0.19 -1.98
C ALA A 74 4.27 0.69 -2.59
N ARG A 75 5.10 0.10 -3.48
CA ARG A 75 6.16 0.81 -4.20
C ARG A 75 5.60 1.97 -5.03
N LYS A 76 4.50 1.76 -5.76
CA LYS A 76 3.82 2.80 -6.54
C LYS A 76 3.27 3.90 -5.65
N GLY A 77 2.64 3.53 -4.53
CA GLY A 77 2.11 4.49 -3.55
C GLY A 77 3.22 5.39 -3.00
N ALA A 78 4.31 4.80 -2.52
CA ALA A 78 5.47 5.53 -2.01
C ALA A 78 6.11 6.42 -3.08
N ALA A 79 6.27 5.91 -4.32
CA ALA A 79 6.80 6.68 -5.43
C ALA A 79 5.90 7.89 -5.77
N ARG A 80 4.58 7.73 -5.72
CA ARG A 80 3.65 8.83 -5.97
C ARG A 80 3.70 9.90 -4.89
N VAL A 81 3.77 9.51 -3.60
CA VAL A 81 3.93 10.47 -2.50
C VAL A 81 5.22 11.26 -2.64
N LYS A 82 6.33 10.58 -3.00
CA LYS A 82 7.62 11.21 -3.31
C LYS A 82 7.52 12.21 -4.48
N GLU A 83 6.86 11.82 -5.57
CA GLU A 83 6.65 12.68 -6.76
C GLU A 83 5.89 13.96 -6.40
N LEU A 84 4.96 13.88 -5.45
CA LEU A 84 4.23 15.02 -4.90
C LEU A 84 5.06 15.89 -3.93
N GLY A 85 6.34 15.58 -3.73
CA GLY A 85 7.25 16.32 -2.84
C GLY A 85 6.97 16.13 -1.36
N GLN A 86 6.25 15.06 -0.99
CA GLN A 86 5.83 14.82 0.40
C GLN A 86 6.67 13.74 1.09
N GLU A 87 6.75 13.82 2.40
CA GLU A 87 7.42 12.82 3.22
C GLU A 87 6.65 11.49 3.21
N TYR A 88 7.40 10.40 3.31
CA TYR A 88 6.87 9.05 3.51
C TYR A 88 7.91 8.17 4.18
N TYR A 89 7.46 7.07 4.76
CA TYR A 89 8.29 5.97 5.24
C TYR A 89 7.99 4.74 4.42
N TYR A 90 9.01 3.93 4.18
CA TYR A 90 8.87 2.70 3.40
C TYR A 90 9.72 1.59 4.01
N PHE A 91 9.12 0.44 4.21
CA PHE A 91 9.81 -0.78 4.61
C PHE A 91 9.34 -1.95 3.76
N GLU A 92 10.28 -2.74 3.26
CA GLU A 92 9.99 -3.96 2.53
C GLU A 92 10.66 -5.15 3.21
N ASP A 93 9.86 -6.10 3.69
CA ASP A 93 10.35 -7.38 4.21
C ASP A 93 10.81 -8.25 3.02
N MET A 94 12.10 -8.55 3.00
CA MET A 94 12.72 -9.30 1.90
C MET A 94 12.53 -10.82 2.01
N THR A 95 12.02 -11.31 3.12
CA THR A 95 11.99 -12.74 3.45
C THR A 95 10.60 -13.32 3.62
N GLY A 96 9.64 -12.51 4.05
CA GLY A 96 8.27 -12.93 4.29
C GLY A 96 7.38 -12.90 3.05
N GLY A 97 6.29 -13.64 3.10
CA GLY A 97 5.18 -13.58 2.14
C GLY A 97 4.08 -12.61 2.58
N HIS A 98 2.84 -12.88 2.18
CA HIS A 98 1.68 -12.04 2.45
C HIS A 98 1.43 -11.70 3.93
N SER A 99 1.79 -12.59 4.84
CA SER A 99 1.62 -12.39 6.29
C SER A 99 2.76 -11.57 6.94
N GLY A 100 3.76 -11.13 6.16
CA GLY A 100 5.02 -10.57 6.72
C GLY A 100 5.84 -11.67 7.39
N GLY A 101 7.00 -11.34 7.91
CA GLY A 101 7.99 -12.14 8.61
C GLY A 101 7.81 -13.65 8.72
N VAL A 102 8.82 -14.40 8.36
CA VAL A 102 8.79 -15.88 8.40
C VAL A 102 8.85 -16.44 9.81
N ASP A 103 9.35 -15.68 10.77
CA ASP A 103 9.49 -16.05 12.18
C ASP A 103 8.99 -14.96 13.13
N ASN A 104 9.03 -15.23 14.43
CA ASN A 104 8.54 -14.31 15.45
C ASN A 104 9.43 -13.07 15.60
N GLU A 105 10.73 -13.18 15.35
CA GLU A 105 11.66 -12.04 15.43
C GLU A 105 11.35 -11.02 14.33
N GLN A 106 11.17 -11.49 13.10
CA GLN A 106 10.82 -10.63 11.99
C GLN A 106 9.46 -9.98 12.15
N ARG A 107 8.45 -10.73 12.63
CA ARG A 107 7.13 -10.18 12.95
C ARG A 107 7.20 -9.12 14.03
N ALA A 108 7.96 -9.37 15.09
CA ALA A 108 8.18 -8.41 16.16
C ALA A 108 8.86 -7.12 15.63
N LYS A 109 9.84 -7.26 14.74
CA LYS A 109 10.51 -6.13 14.09
C LYS A 109 9.53 -5.29 13.26
N ILE A 110 8.71 -5.91 12.45
CA ILE A 110 7.70 -5.20 11.63
C ILE A 110 6.73 -4.44 12.54
N GLN A 111 6.24 -5.09 13.61
CA GLN A 111 5.36 -4.44 14.58
C GLN A 111 6.05 -3.30 15.32
N ALA A 112 7.31 -3.49 15.73
CA ALA A 112 8.09 -2.44 16.38
C ALA A 112 8.26 -1.20 15.49
N LEU A 113 8.53 -1.38 14.20
CA LEU A 113 8.62 -0.26 13.25
C LEU A 113 7.30 0.51 13.15
N GLN A 114 6.16 -0.19 13.12
CA GLN A 114 4.84 0.45 13.13
C GLN A 114 4.59 1.23 14.42
N MET A 115 4.92 0.65 15.58
CA MET A 115 4.76 1.33 16.88
C MET A 115 5.65 2.56 17.00
N VAL A 116 6.92 2.46 16.58
CA VAL A 116 7.84 3.60 16.56
C VAL A 116 7.29 4.73 15.67
N TYR A 117 6.82 4.39 14.48
CA TYR A 117 6.18 5.36 13.60
C TYR A 117 4.97 6.04 14.26
N LEU A 118 4.07 5.28 14.87
CA LEU A 118 2.90 5.84 15.57
C LEU A 118 3.32 6.74 16.73
N LEU A 119 4.29 6.31 17.54
CA LEU A 119 4.81 7.14 18.64
C LEU A 119 5.42 8.44 18.13
N GLN A 120 6.20 8.41 17.05
CA GLN A 120 6.79 9.63 16.46
C GLN A 120 5.74 10.60 15.89
N ARG A 121 4.59 10.10 15.47
CA ARG A 121 3.57 10.90 14.80
C ARG A 121 2.41 11.32 15.69
N LEU A 122 2.18 10.63 16.80
CA LEU A 122 0.99 10.81 17.65
C LEU A 122 1.33 11.16 19.10
N ALA A 123 2.56 10.86 19.58
CA ALA A 123 2.99 11.32 20.91
C ALA A 123 3.36 12.80 20.83
N ASP A 124 2.80 13.59 21.75
CA ASP A 124 3.10 15.01 21.95
C ASP A 124 4.47 15.20 22.62
#